data_7908c954f8cd6955128b5f3e388344f0
#
_entry.id   7908c954f8cd6955128b5f3e388344f0
#
_cell.length_a   1.000
_cell.length_b   1.000
_cell.length_c   1.000
_cell.angle_alpha   90.00
_cell.angle_beta   90.00
_cell.angle_gamma   90.00
#
_symmetry.space_group_name_H-M   'P 1'
#
loop_
_entity.id
_entity.type
_entity.pdbx_description
1 polymer ?
#
loop_
_entity_poly.entity_id
_entity_poly.type
_entity_poly.pdbx_seq_one_letter_code
_entity_poly.pdbx_strand_id
1 'polypeptide(L)'
;MRLHRCEGCLAACGRDGRAAPPILNRHKTLKRARRTPYSGVNRHKMAEPAAPAPPDNTPRMYDTMPWFGMDIGGTLTKLVYFEPRETNRREIEKETEVLKNIRRYLTRNSAYGKTGRRDVHLQMDNVTIRGRRGTLHFIRFPTSEVGAFLQLARSKGMADLVNTIYATGGGAYKFEEDFIKEVNMRLSKMDELDALIAGVLFIDQMYSQECYYWAPNDEPAPATDSPPYSEAALSLYVRKPFNFSNPYPFLLVNIGSGVSMLVVNGPDDYYRVSGTSLGGGTFLGLCCLLTGCSSFEEAISLAASGDNISVDKLVRDIYGGDYARFGLPGDLVASSFGHMCSVERRAKVSREDLARATLVTITNNIGSIARLCASNEGIERVVFCGNFLRVNPLSMKLLSYAMTYWSRGSLKALFLEHEGYFGAVGCLLHLEGKRSKTNHDSTNNTDR
;
A
#
# COMPACT_ATOMS: atom_id res chain seq x y z
N MET A 1 34.74 51.88 0.70
CA MET A 1 33.63 52.84 0.73
C MET A 1 32.44 52.19 1.43
N ARG A 2 32.15 52.64 2.62
CA ARG A 2 31.03 52.46 3.56
C ARG A 2 30.18 51.15 3.50
N LEU A 3 30.42 50.32 4.54
CA LEU A 3 29.52 49.33 5.11
C LEU A 3 28.25 49.98 5.68
N HIS A 4 27.05 49.52 5.31
CA HIS A 4 25.85 49.74 6.07
C HIS A 4 25.52 48.49 6.90
N ARG A 5 25.66 48.64 8.23
CA ARG A 5 25.10 47.75 9.24
C ARG A 5 23.61 47.91 9.27
N CYS A 6 22.87 46.84 9.24
CA CYS A 6 21.50 46.78 9.75
C CYS A 6 21.54 46.22 11.18
N GLU A 7 21.47 47.11 12.14
CA GLU A 7 21.06 46.82 13.54
C GLU A 7 19.53 46.82 13.60
N GLY A 8 18.99 45.77 14.23
CA GLY A 8 17.58 45.76 14.59
C GLY A 8 16.93 44.39 14.57
N CYS A 9 17.25 43.54 15.53
CA CYS A 9 16.36 42.49 16.07
C CYS A 9 17.02 41.84 17.31
N LEU A 10 17.06 42.64 18.39
CA LEU A 10 17.38 42.15 19.73
C LEU A 10 16.49 42.94 20.71
N ALA A 11 15.33 42.41 21.05
CA ALA A 11 14.61 42.69 22.30
C ALA A 11 13.34 41.82 22.35
N ALA A 12 13.38 40.77 23.12
CA ALA A 12 12.32 40.25 23.99
C ALA A 12 12.72 38.88 24.57
N CYS A 13 13.59 38.91 25.57
CA CYS A 13 13.68 37.80 26.55
C CYS A 13 13.53 38.42 27.93
N GLY A 14 12.27 38.50 28.41
CA GLY A 14 11.96 38.84 29.78
C GLY A 14 12.40 37.70 30.72
N ARG A 15 13.10 38.10 31.77
CA ARG A 15 13.44 37.26 32.91
C ARG A 15 12.16 36.98 33.72
N ASP A 16 11.80 35.71 33.89
CA ASP A 16 11.12 35.29 35.11
C ASP A 16 11.55 33.86 35.44
N GLY A 17 12.37 33.76 36.48
CA GLY A 17 12.82 32.52 37.09
C GLY A 17 11.66 31.89 37.88
N ARG A 18 11.15 30.76 37.43
CA ARG A 18 10.44 29.79 38.27
C ARG A 18 10.91 28.40 37.97
N ALA A 19 11.41 27.74 39.00
CA ALA A 19 11.88 26.37 39.00
C ALA A 19 10.73 25.41 38.67
N ALA A 20 11.00 24.42 37.80
CA ALA A 20 10.09 23.32 37.51
C ALA A 20 10.10 22.30 38.68
N PRO A 21 8.96 21.70 39.03
CA PRO A 21 8.89 20.67 40.07
C PRO A 21 9.41 19.31 39.54
N PRO A 22 9.88 18.41 40.42
CA PRO A 22 10.49 17.15 40.03
C PRO A 22 9.44 16.13 39.57
N ILE A 23 9.81 15.39 38.52
CA ILE A 23 9.03 14.27 37.97
C ILE A 23 9.05 13.10 38.95
N LEU A 24 7.89 12.79 39.54
CA LEU A 24 7.68 11.63 40.37
C LEU A 24 7.49 10.38 39.51
N ASN A 25 8.48 9.47 39.57
CA ASN A 25 8.35 8.08 39.13
C ASN A 25 7.27 7.35 39.94
N ARG A 26 6.16 6.98 39.30
CA ARG A 26 5.18 6.04 39.86
C ARG A 26 5.28 4.69 39.16
N HIS A 27 6.11 3.80 39.69
CA HIS A 27 5.96 2.36 39.51
C HIS A 27 4.68 1.90 40.18
N LYS A 28 3.66 1.50 39.41
CA LYS A 28 2.52 0.74 39.91
C LYS A 28 2.70 -0.73 39.63
N THR A 29 3.13 -1.47 40.62
CA THR A 29 3.06 -2.92 40.73
C THR A 29 1.60 -3.39 40.71
N LEU A 30 1.19 -4.11 39.69
CA LEU A 30 -0.12 -4.79 39.65
C LEU A 30 -0.03 -6.11 40.43
N LYS A 31 -0.74 -6.19 41.55
CA LYS A 31 -0.96 -7.39 42.34
C LYS A 31 -1.88 -8.38 41.62
N ARG A 32 -1.38 -9.59 41.42
CA ARG A 32 -2.11 -10.76 40.93
C ARG A 32 -3.23 -11.12 41.90
N ALA A 33 -4.50 -11.05 41.48
CA ALA A 33 -5.64 -11.56 42.26
C ALA A 33 -5.74 -13.08 42.07
N ARG A 34 -5.73 -13.81 43.20
CA ARG A 34 -5.99 -15.27 43.29
C ARG A 34 -7.48 -15.51 43.05
N ARG A 35 -7.81 -16.41 42.14
CA ARG A 35 -9.16 -16.96 41.99
C ARG A 35 -9.35 -18.13 42.94
N THR A 36 -10.37 -18.04 43.80
CA THR A 36 -10.92 -19.14 44.61
C THR A 36 -11.92 -19.96 43.79
N PRO A 37 -12.01 -21.29 43.97
CA PRO A 37 -12.96 -22.11 43.25
C PRO A 37 -14.34 -22.08 43.92
N TYR A 38 -15.38 -21.80 43.14
CA TYR A 38 -16.76 -21.95 43.54
C TYR A 38 -17.27 -23.33 43.12
N SER A 39 -17.65 -24.16 44.10
CA SER A 39 -18.41 -25.40 43.96
C SER A 39 -19.89 -25.06 43.99
N GLY A 40 -20.64 -25.50 42.99
CA GLY A 40 -22.09 -25.38 42.97
C GLY A 40 -22.70 -26.26 41.89
N VAL A 41 -23.02 -27.49 42.25
CA VAL A 41 -23.76 -28.43 41.39
C VAL A 41 -25.23 -28.03 41.38
N ASN A 42 -25.74 -27.66 40.20
CA ASN A 42 -27.19 -27.66 39.96
C ASN A 42 -27.51 -28.50 38.73
N ARG A 43 -28.15 -29.64 38.96
CA ARG A 43 -28.77 -30.50 37.97
C ARG A 43 -29.98 -29.77 37.38
N HIS A 44 -29.90 -29.36 36.13
CA HIS A 44 -31.07 -29.06 35.29
C HIS A 44 -31.22 -30.06 34.18
N LYS A 45 -32.47 -30.52 34.02
CA LYS A 45 -33.01 -31.51 33.12
C LYS A 45 -32.48 -31.32 31.68
N MET A 46 -32.05 -32.43 31.10
CA MET A 46 -31.79 -32.55 29.65
C MET A 46 -33.10 -32.26 28.90
N ALA A 47 -33.07 -31.21 28.07
CA ALA A 47 -34.05 -31.03 27.00
C ALA A 47 -33.60 -31.86 25.80
N GLU A 48 -34.53 -32.57 25.17
CA GLU A 48 -34.31 -33.32 23.94
C GLU A 48 -33.77 -32.40 22.84
N PRO A 49 -32.86 -32.90 21.98
CA PRO A 49 -32.35 -32.10 20.85
C PRO A 49 -33.48 -31.82 19.87
N ALA A 50 -33.76 -30.55 19.62
CA ALA A 50 -34.67 -30.09 18.58
C ALA A 50 -34.18 -30.62 17.22
N ALA A 51 -35.10 -31.12 16.43
CA ALA A 51 -34.85 -31.60 15.06
C ALA A 51 -34.15 -30.50 14.24
N PRO A 52 -33.20 -30.85 13.35
CA PRO A 52 -32.53 -29.89 12.51
C PRO A 52 -33.54 -29.19 11.62
N ALA A 53 -33.52 -27.85 11.62
CA ALA A 53 -34.33 -27.05 10.71
C ALA A 53 -34.05 -27.45 9.26
N PRO A 54 -35.07 -27.48 8.39
CA PRO A 54 -34.87 -27.83 6.98
C PRO A 54 -33.88 -26.84 6.35
N PRO A 55 -33.05 -27.30 5.38
CA PRO A 55 -32.09 -26.44 4.72
C PRO A 55 -32.81 -25.26 4.07
N ASP A 56 -32.39 -24.05 4.44
CA ASP A 56 -32.85 -22.81 3.83
C ASP A 56 -32.43 -22.80 2.36
N ASN A 57 -33.36 -23.18 1.47
CA ASN A 57 -33.17 -23.23 0.03
C ASN A 57 -33.39 -21.88 -0.66
N THR A 58 -33.44 -20.79 0.08
CA THR A 58 -33.41 -19.48 -0.54
C THR A 58 -32.01 -19.27 -1.15
N PRO A 59 -31.91 -18.97 -2.47
CA PRO A 59 -30.63 -18.65 -3.10
C PRO A 59 -30.06 -17.45 -2.36
N ARG A 60 -28.96 -17.66 -1.64
CA ARG A 60 -28.28 -16.54 -0.97
C ARG A 60 -27.85 -15.59 -2.08
N MET A 61 -28.21 -14.33 -1.98
CA MET A 61 -27.96 -13.23 -2.92
C MET A 61 -26.46 -13.09 -3.32
N TYR A 62 -25.59 -13.89 -2.72
CA TYR A 62 -24.14 -13.92 -2.87
C TYR A 62 -23.63 -14.97 -3.85
N ASP A 63 -24.48 -15.83 -4.41
CA ASP A 63 -24.07 -16.91 -5.31
C ASP A 63 -24.08 -16.50 -6.80
N THR A 64 -24.52 -15.28 -7.10
CA THR A 64 -24.61 -14.81 -8.49
C THR A 64 -23.28 -14.26 -8.97
N MET A 65 -22.83 -14.76 -10.12
CA MET A 65 -21.69 -14.21 -10.87
C MET A 65 -22.12 -12.95 -11.63
N PRO A 66 -21.20 -12.05 -11.97
CA PRO A 66 -19.74 -12.09 -11.82
C PRO A 66 -19.25 -11.57 -10.46
N TRP A 67 -18.09 -12.06 -9.99
CA TRP A 67 -17.46 -11.61 -8.76
C TRP A 67 -16.36 -10.61 -9.04
N PHE A 68 -16.53 -9.41 -8.50
CA PHE A 68 -15.59 -8.30 -8.63
C PHE A 68 -15.22 -7.71 -7.28
N GLY A 69 -14.00 -7.23 -7.17
CA GLY A 69 -13.59 -6.30 -6.15
C GLY A 69 -12.93 -5.08 -6.78
N MET A 70 -13.17 -3.89 -6.22
CA MET A 70 -12.61 -2.64 -6.73
C MET A 70 -11.83 -1.89 -5.64
N ASP A 71 -10.71 -1.30 -6.04
CA ASP A 71 -10.01 -0.27 -5.28
C ASP A 71 -9.99 1.00 -6.13
N ILE A 72 -10.76 2.01 -5.71
CA ILE A 72 -10.90 3.28 -6.42
C ILE A 72 -10.03 4.32 -5.72
N GLY A 73 -8.74 4.33 -6.07
CA GLY A 73 -7.78 5.29 -5.54
C GLY A 73 -7.93 6.70 -6.14
N GLY A 74 -7.16 7.66 -5.62
CA GLY A 74 -7.19 9.05 -6.11
C GLY A 74 -6.76 9.21 -7.57
N THR A 75 -5.83 8.39 -8.05
CA THR A 75 -5.23 8.48 -9.39
C THR A 75 -5.56 7.28 -10.27
N LEU A 76 -5.55 6.08 -9.69
CA LEU A 76 -5.75 4.81 -10.41
C LEU A 76 -6.84 3.99 -9.74
N THR A 77 -7.73 3.44 -10.55
CA THR A 77 -8.75 2.46 -10.16
C THR A 77 -8.27 1.07 -10.58
N LYS A 78 -8.39 0.10 -9.66
CA LYS A 78 -8.07 -1.30 -9.88
C LYS A 78 -9.34 -2.13 -9.71
N LEU A 79 -9.50 -3.10 -10.58
CA LEU A 79 -10.58 -4.06 -10.59
C LEU A 79 -9.97 -5.46 -10.60
N VAL A 80 -10.41 -6.31 -9.71
CA VAL A 80 -10.08 -7.74 -9.73
C VAL A 80 -11.33 -8.52 -10.08
N TYR A 81 -11.23 -9.40 -11.07
CA TYR A 81 -12.31 -10.26 -11.54
C TYR A 81 -11.93 -11.73 -11.34
N PHE A 82 -12.81 -12.48 -10.72
CA PHE A 82 -12.69 -13.93 -10.58
C PHE A 82 -13.49 -14.67 -11.66
N GLU A 83 -12.78 -15.44 -12.50
CA GLU A 83 -13.36 -16.31 -13.52
C GLU A 83 -13.34 -17.75 -13.03
N PRO A 84 -14.50 -18.38 -12.68
CA PRO A 84 -14.56 -19.79 -12.26
C PRO A 84 -14.28 -20.71 -13.45
N ARG A 85 -13.46 -21.75 -13.22
CA ARG A 85 -13.17 -22.79 -14.23
C ARG A 85 -14.26 -23.84 -14.32
N GLU A 86 -14.82 -24.21 -13.17
CA GLU A 86 -15.86 -25.23 -13.08
C GLU A 86 -17.22 -24.53 -12.96
N THR A 87 -17.90 -24.44 -14.06
CA THR A 87 -19.33 -24.09 -14.09
C THR A 87 -20.11 -25.42 -14.15
N ASN A 88 -20.93 -25.70 -13.14
CA ASN A 88 -21.81 -26.84 -13.15
C ASN A 88 -22.70 -26.78 -14.39
N ARG A 89 -23.01 -27.94 -15.01
CA ARG A 89 -23.86 -28.03 -16.22
C ARG A 89 -25.15 -27.21 -16.08
N ARG A 90 -25.77 -27.20 -14.88
CA ARG A 90 -26.93 -26.40 -14.53
C ARG A 90 -26.70 -24.88 -14.51
N GLU A 91 -25.49 -24.46 -14.22
CA GLU A 91 -25.09 -23.03 -14.20
C GLU A 91 -24.78 -22.55 -15.63
N ILE A 92 -24.17 -23.40 -16.47
CA ILE A 92 -23.93 -23.12 -17.89
C ILE A 92 -25.28 -22.92 -18.63
N GLU A 93 -26.28 -23.73 -18.31
CA GLU A 93 -27.61 -23.62 -18.86
C GLU A 93 -28.37 -22.36 -18.39
N LYS A 94 -28.01 -21.84 -17.20
CA LYS A 94 -28.59 -20.60 -16.65
C LYS A 94 -27.73 -19.37 -16.92
N GLU A 95 -26.51 -19.54 -17.45
CA GLU A 95 -25.62 -18.44 -17.77
C GLU A 95 -26.24 -17.61 -18.91
N THR A 96 -26.63 -16.39 -18.59
CA THR A 96 -27.17 -15.47 -19.57
C THR A 96 -26.15 -15.13 -20.65
N GLU A 97 -26.58 -14.84 -21.86
CA GLU A 97 -25.66 -14.37 -22.93
C GLU A 97 -24.89 -13.10 -22.52
N VAL A 98 -25.50 -12.28 -21.66
CA VAL A 98 -24.86 -11.09 -21.08
C VAL A 98 -23.64 -11.50 -20.25
N LEU A 99 -23.76 -12.48 -19.36
CA LEU A 99 -22.64 -12.95 -18.52
C LEU A 99 -21.52 -13.56 -19.36
N LYS A 100 -21.86 -14.36 -20.39
CA LYS A 100 -20.88 -14.90 -21.34
C LYS A 100 -20.13 -13.80 -22.09
N ASN A 101 -20.84 -12.75 -22.49
CA ASN A 101 -20.25 -11.62 -23.20
C ASN A 101 -19.33 -10.78 -22.29
N ILE A 102 -19.71 -10.54 -21.03
CA ILE A 102 -18.88 -9.83 -20.04
C ILE A 102 -17.62 -10.64 -19.78
N ARG A 103 -17.75 -11.93 -19.46
CA ARG A 103 -16.61 -12.82 -19.24
C ARG A 103 -15.65 -12.81 -20.43
N ARG A 104 -16.17 -13.04 -21.64
CA ARG A 104 -15.37 -13.01 -22.88
C ARG A 104 -14.67 -11.67 -23.08
N TYR A 105 -15.34 -10.55 -22.78
CA TYR A 105 -14.74 -9.23 -22.90
C TYR A 105 -13.62 -9.03 -21.90
N LEU A 106 -13.81 -9.38 -20.63
CA LEU A 106 -12.82 -9.19 -19.57
C LEU A 106 -11.60 -10.12 -19.69
N THR A 107 -11.78 -11.33 -20.23
CA THR A 107 -10.71 -12.32 -20.26
C THR A 107 -9.93 -12.36 -21.57
N ARG A 108 -10.54 -11.96 -22.70
CA ARG A 108 -9.88 -11.99 -24.02
C ARG A 108 -9.12 -10.71 -24.37
N ASN A 109 -9.52 -9.59 -23.80
CA ASN A 109 -8.88 -8.31 -24.09
C ASN A 109 -7.77 -8.01 -23.06
N SER A 110 -6.67 -7.42 -23.54
CA SER A 110 -5.62 -6.84 -22.70
C SER A 110 -5.77 -5.34 -22.50
N ALA A 111 -6.65 -4.69 -23.27
CA ALA A 111 -6.96 -3.26 -23.20
C ALA A 111 -8.47 -3.03 -23.19
N TYR A 112 -8.92 -2.02 -22.43
CA TYR A 112 -10.32 -1.65 -22.26
C TYR A 112 -10.49 -0.15 -22.50
N GLY A 113 -11.23 0.20 -23.55
CA GLY A 113 -11.31 1.60 -23.97
C GLY A 113 -9.92 2.14 -24.39
N LYS A 114 -9.66 3.42 -24.09
CA LYS A 114 -8.41 4.09 -24.45
C LYS A 114 -7.27 3.81 -23.47
N THR A 115 -7.59 3.66 -22.18
CA THR A 115 -6.61 3.71 -21.09
C THR A 115 -6.65 2.51 -20.14
N GLY A 116 -7.75 1.74 -20.15
CA GLY A 116 -7.88 0.55 -19.31
C GLY A 116 -6.97 -0.58 -19.80
N ARG A 117 -6.30 -1.28 -18.87
CA ARG A 117 -5.38 -2.38 -19.17
C ARG A 117 -5.59 -3.54 -18.23
N ARG A 118 -5.41 -4.75 -18.75
CA ARG A 118 -5.28 -5.97 -17.95
C ARG A 118 -3.81 -6.33 -17.82
N ASP A 119 -3.35 -6.46 -16.59
CA ASP A 119 -1.97 -6.87 -16.29
C ASP A 119 -1.91 -8.41 -16.36
N VAL A 120 -1.76 -8.92 -17.59
CA VAL A 120 -1.81 -10.36 -17.91
C VAL A 120 -0.73 -11.15 -17.18
N HIS A 121 0.44 -10.54 -16.96
CA HIS A 121 1.55 -11.16 -16.25
C HIS A 121 1.27 -11.41 -14.76
N LEU A 122 0.30 -10.69 -14.18
CA LEU A 122 -0.15 -10.88 -12.81
C LEU A 122 -1.31 -11.89 -12.67
N GLN A 123 -1.85 -12.41 -13.80
CA GLN A 123 -2.96 -13.36 -13.75
C GLN A 123 -2.60 -14.56 -12.87
N MET A 124 -3.51 -14.92 -11.95
CA MET A 124 -3.35 -16.08 -11.08
C MET A 124 -4.32 -17.18 -11.46
N ASP A 125 -3.79 -18.31 -11.89
CA ASP A 125 -4.56 -19.49 -12.22
C ASP A 125 -4.71 -20.44 -11.03
N ASN A 126 -5.77 -21.25 -11.06
CA ASN A 126 -6.06 -22.27 -10.03
C ASN A 126 -6.31 -21.71 -8.63
N VAL A 127 -6.72 -20.47 -8.51
CA VAL A 127 -7.12 -19.87 -7.24
C VAL A 127 -8.46 -20.42 -6.79
N THR A 128 -8.59 -20.72 -5.50
CA THR A 128 -9.88 -21.17 -4.92
C THR A 128 -10.49 -20.05 -4.10
N ILE A 129 -11.68 -19.60 -4.49
CA ILE A 129 -12.48 -18.61 -3.77
C ILE A 129 -13.86 -19.22 -3.54
N ARG A 130 -14.32 -19.26 -2.30
CA ARG A 130 -15.63 -19.84 -1.89
C ARG A 130 -15.83 -21.28 -2.38
N GLY A 131 -14.77 -22.08 -2.30
CA GLY A 131 -14.80 -23.46 -2.76
C GLY A 131 -14.86 -23.63 -4.30
N ARG A 132 -14.81 -22.53 -5.06
CA ARG A 132 -14.73 -22.55 -6.51
C ARG A 132 -13.30 -22.34 -6.97
N ARG A 133 -12.82 -23.22 -7.85
CA ARG A 133 -11.55 -23.04 -8.53
C ARG A 133 -11.71 -22.16 -9.74
N GLY A 134 -10.78 -21.20 -9.94
CA GLY A 134 -10.86 -20.26 -11.05
C GLY A 134 -9.57 -19.52 -11.31
N THR A 135 -9.68 -18.43 -12.05
CA THR A 135 -8.59 -17.54 -12.42
C THR A 135 -8.91 -16.12 -11.94
N LEU A 136 -7.94 -15.46 -11.31
CA LEU A 136 -8.00 -14.03 -11.00
C LEU A 136 -7.39 -13.21 -12.14
N HIS A 137 -8.13 -12.22 -12.58
CA HIS A 137 -7.71 -11.25 -13.58
C HIS A 137 -7.58 -9.87 -12.93
N PHE A 138 -6.49 -9.18 -13.23
CA PHE A 138 -6.11 -7.89 -12.67
C PHE A 138 -6.22 -6.81 -13.74
N ILE A 139 -7.08 -5.81 -13.50
CA ILE A 139 -7.44 -4.77 -14.45
C ILE A 139 -7.27 -3.42 -13.78
N ARG A 140 -6.76 -2.44 -14.52
CA ARG A 140 -6.59 -1.06 -14.03
C ARG A 140 -6.94 -0.03 -15.08
N PHE A 141 -7.34 1.14 -14.61
CA PHE A 141 -7.57 2.32 -15.45
C PHE A 141 -7.44 3.61 -14.62
N PRO A 142 -7.11 4.76 -15.23
CA PRO A 142 -7.08 6.04 -14.54
C PRO A 142 -8.41 6.35 -13.88
N THR A 143 -8.38 6.85 -12.64
CA THR A 143 -9.61 7.20 -11.90
C THR A 143 -10.41 8.30 -12.59
N SER A 144 -9.75 9.17 -13.38
CA SER A 144 -10.42 10.14 -14.25
C SER A 144 -11.32 9.51 -15.32
N GLU A 145 -11.11 8.23 -15.64
CA GLU A 145 -11.85 7.47 -16.66
C GLU A 145 -12.97 6.60 -16.08
N VAL A 146 -13.33 6.80 -14.80
CA VAL A 146 -14.45 6.07 -14.17
C VAL A 146 -15.74 6.22 -14.99
N GLY A 147 -16.03 7.42 -15.54
CA GLY A 147 -17.18 7.64 -16.40
C GLY A 147 -17.19 6.74 -17.65
N ALA A 148 -16.03 6.57 -18.30
CA ALA A 148 -15.89 5.66 -19.45
C ALA A 148 -16.10 4.20 -19.04
N PHE A 149 -15.62 3.79 -17.85
CA PHE A 149 -15.90 2.47 -17.28
C PHE A 149 -17.39 2.25 -17.06
N LEU A 150 -18.13 3.23 -16.50
CA LEU A 150 -19.57 3.14 -16.27
C LEU A 150 -20.33 3.00 -17.59
N GLN A 151 -19.98 3.77 -18.63
CA GLN A 151 -20.56 3.63 -19.97
C GLN A 151 -20.31 2.23 -20.55
N LEU A 152 -19.10 1.68 -20.37
CA LEU A 152 -18.78 0.33 -20.78
C LEU A 152 -19.62 -0.71 -20.02
N ALA A 153 -19.69 -0.59 -18.68
CA ALA A 153 -20.48 -1.47 -17.83
C ALA A 153 -21.96 -1.50 -18.27
N ARG A 154 -22.52 -0.32 -18.57
CA ARG A 154 -23.88 -0.17 -19.11
C ARG A 154 -24.03 -0.86 -20.47
N SER A 155 -23.12 -0.59 -21.40
CA SER A 155 -23.15 -1.15 -22.76
C SER A 155 -23.04 -2.67 -22.81
N LYS A 156 -22.44 -3.28 -21.77
CA LYS A 156 -22.27 -4.72 -21.62
C LYS A 156 -23.35 -5.38 -20.75
N GLY A 157 -24.31 -4.62 -20.23
CA GLY A 157 -25.38 -5.13 -19.38
C GLY A 157 -24.91 -5.62 -18.01
N MET A 158 -23.80 -5.10 -17.50
CA MET A 158 -23.30 -5.51 -16.17
C MET A 158 -24.31 -5.20 -15.06
N ALA A 159 -25.06 -4.10 -15.19
CA ALA A 159 -26.07 -3.68 -14.24
C ALA A 159 -27.23 -4.67 -14.10
N ASP A 160 -27.48 -5.47 -15.15
CA ASP A 160 -28.55 -6.47 -15.15
C ASP A 160 -28.17 -7.72 -14.33
N LEU A 161 -26.88 -7.90 -14.06
CA LEU A 161 -26.34 -9.07 -13.37
C LEU A 161 -25.87 -8.76 -11.94
N VAL A 162 -25.36 -7.55 -11.71
CA VAL A 162 -24.75 -7.16 -10.44
C VAL A 162 -25.30 -5.80 -10.02
N ASN A 163 -25.99 -5.79 -8.90
CA ASN A 163 -26.53 -4.55 -8.31
C ASN A 163 -25.62 -3.96 -7.20
N THR A 164 -24.62 -4.72 -6.76
CA THR A 164 -23.71 -4.29 -5.69
C THR A 164 -22.28 -4.73 -6.01
N ILE A 165 -21.33 -3.79 -5.95
CA ILE A 165 -19.90 -4.04 -6.07
C ILE A 165 -19.24 -3.69 -4.74
N TYR A 166 -18.36 -4.56 -4.25
CA TYR A 166 -17.53 -4.26 -3.08
C TYR A 166 -16.35 -3.42 -3.52
N ALA A 167 -16.20 -2.27 -2.88
CA ALA A 167 -15.22 -1.29 -3.26
C ALA A 167 -14.53 -0.66 -2.04
N THR A 168 -13.27 -0.28 -2.19
CA THR A 168 -12.48 0.44 -1.23
C THR A 168 -11.82 1.67 -1.86
N GLY A 169 -11.08 2.43 -1.06
CA GLY A 169 -10.42 3.66 -1.47
C GLY A 169 -11.34 4.87 -1.46
N GLY A 170 -10.74 6.08 -1.48
CA GLY A 170 -11.49 7.34 -1.40
C GLY A 170 -12.49 7.56 -2.55
N GLY A 171 -12.22 6.98 -3.72
CA GLY A 171 -13.10 7.05 -4.88
C GLY A 171 -14.41 6.27 -4.70
N ALA A 172 -14.45 5.25 -3.84
CA ALA A 172 -15.68 4.53 -3.53
C ALA A 172 -16.74 5.43 -2.89
N TYR A 173 -16.31 6.46 -2.18
CA TYR A 173 -17.20 7.50 -1.63
C TYR A 173 -17.54 8.56 -2.67
N LYS A 174 -16.52 9.00 -3.43
CA LYS A 174 -16.66 10.08 -4.40
C LYS A 174 -17.59 9.74 -5.57
N PHE A 175 -17.52 8.53 -6.10
CA PHE A 175 -18.23 8.11 -7.31
C PHE A 175 -19.50 7.29 -7.04
N GLU A 176 -19.92 7.12 -5.79
CA GLU A 176 -21.12 6.32 -5.46
C GLU A 176 -22.37 6.77 -6.20
N GLU A 177 -22.60 8.10 -6.25
CA GLU A 177 -23.76 8.65 -6.96
C GLU A 177 -23.70 8.38 -8.46
N ASP A 178 -22.51 8.43 -9.06
CA ASP A 178 -22.33 8.16 -10.49
C ASP A 178 -22.64 6.69 -10.80
N PHE A 179 -22.19 5.74 -9.95
CA PHE A 179 -22.52 4.32 -10.08
C PHE A 179 -24.03 4.06 -9.98
N ILE A 180 -24.71 4.74 -9.06
CA ILE A 180 -26.17 4.59 -8.91
C ILE A 180 -26.90 5.19 -10.12
N LYS A 181 -26.56 6.40 -10.56
CA LYS A 181 -27.24 7.12 -11.63
C LYS A 181 -27.01 6.48 -13.01
N GLU A 182 -25.77 6.13 -13.32
CA GLU A 182 -25.39 5.68 -14.67
C GLU A 182 -25.68 4.20 -14.91
N VAL A 183 -25.50 3.36 -13.87
CA VAL A 183 -25.55 1.89 -14.03
C VAL A 183 -26.42 1.18 -12.99
N ASN A 184 -27.15 1.91 -12.15
CA ASN A 184 -27.99 1.34 -11.07
C ASN A 184 -27.25 0.34 -10.16
N MET A 185 -25.95 0.57 -9.94
CA MET A 185 -25.12 -0.24 -9.07
C MET A 185 -24.81 0.50 -7.78
N ARG A 186 -24.80 -0.22 -6.66
CA ARG A 186 -24.38 0.30 -5.35
C ARG A 186 -22.95 -0.11 -5.06
N LEU A 187 -22.20 0.78 -4.41
CA LEU A 187 -20.87 0.45 -3.88
C LEU A 187 -20.99 0.08 -2.40
N SER A 188 -20.71 -1.19 -2.07
CA SER A 188 -20.53 -1.64 -0.69
C SER A 188 -19.11 -1.32 -0.27
N LYS A 189 -18.97 -0.32 0.60
CA LYS A 189 -17.67 0.25 0.96
C LYS A 189 -17.00 -0.57 2.03
N MET A 190 -15.72 -0.88 1.83
CA MET A 190 -14.85 -1.49 2.81
C MET A 190 -13.80 -0.50 3.28
N ASP A 191 -13.35 -0.66 4.52
CA ASP A 191 -12.16 0.05 4.98
C ASP A 191 -10.96 -0.30 4.10
N GLU A 192 -10.17 0.71 3.74
CA GLU A 192 -9.04 0.55 2.81
C GLU A 192 -7.95 -0.35 3.40
N LEU A 193 -7.69 -0.22 4.69
CA LEU A 193 -6.64 -0.98 5.36
C LEU A 193 -7.06 -2.42 5.63
N ASP A 194 -8.32 -2.64 6.01
CA ASP A 194 -8.90 -3.99 6.14
C ASP A 194 -8.80 -4.75 4.82
N ALA A 195 -9.22 -4.11 3.72
CA ALA A 195 -9.17 -4.70 2.40
C ALA A 195 -7.73 -4.99 1.94
N LEU A 196 -6.80 -4.06 2.20
CA LEU A 196 -5.39 -4.20 1.87
C LEU A 196 -4.78 -5.42 2.56
N ILE A 197 -4.94 -5.54 3.88
CA ILE A 197 -4.36 -6.64 4.67
C ILE A 197 -4.94 -7.97 4.25
N ALA A 198 -6.27 -8.06 4.11
CA ALA A 198 -6.93 -9.29 3.65
C ALA A 198 -6.39 -9.74 2.29
N GLY A 199 -6.20 -8.79 1.36
CA GLY A 199 -5.66 -9.08 0.03
C GLY A 199 -4.21 -9.56 0.05
N VAL A 200 -3.34 -8.91 0.84
CA VAL A 200 -1.93 -9.32 0.99
C VAL A 200 -1.83 -10.74 1.50
N LEU A 201 -2.53 -11.06 2.59
CA LEU A 201 -2.48 -12.38 3.20
C LEU A 201 -3.03 -13.49 2.29
N PHE A 202 -4.09 -13.19 1.56
CA PHE A 202 -4.70 -14.15 0.63
C PHE A 202 -3.77 -14.47 -0.54
N ILE A 203 -3.20 -13.47 -1.19
CA ILE A 203 -2.34 -13.68 -2.36
C ILE A 203 -1.05 -14.40 -1.98
N ASP A 204 -0.45 -14.03 -0.85
CA ASP A 204 0.76 -14.71 -0.36
C ASP A 204 0.51 -16.21 -0.10
N GLN A 205 -0.64 -16.57 0.45
CA GLN A 205 -1.02 -17.98 0.64
C GLN A 205 -1.22 -18.74 -0.68
N MET A 206 -1.65 -18.05 -1.74
CA MET A 206 -1.95 -18.67 -3.05
C MET A 206 -0.75 -18.69 -3.99
N TYR A 207 0.23 -17.82 -3.80
CA TYR A 207 1.36 -17.66 -4.71
C TYR A 207 2.69 -17.61 -3.96
N SER A 208 3.42 -18.71 -3.99
CA SER A 208 4.67 -18.91 -3.21
C SER A 208 5.83 -17.97 -3.59
N GLN A 209 5.75 -17.27 -4.71
CA GLN A 209 6.74 -16.28 -5.16
C GLN A 209 6.27 -14.85 -5.01
N GLU A 210 5.19 -14.63 -4.26
CA GLU A 210 4.62 -13.30 -4.05
C GLU A 210 5.60 -12.33 -3.39
N CYS A 211 6.25 -12.79 -2.33
CA CYS A 211 7.14 -11.95 -1.54
C CYS A 211 8.60 -12.09 -2.00
N TYR A 212 9.27 -10.96 -2.16
CA TYR A 212 10.68 -10.91 -2.58
C TYR A 212 11.40 -9.70 -1.97
N TYR A 213 12.72 -9.70 -2.11
CA TYR A 213 13.57 -8.57 -1.73
C TYR A 213 14.67 -8.35 -2.78
N TRP A 214 15.24 -7.14 -2.79
CA TRP A 214 16.40 -6.82 -3.60
C TRP A 214 17.66 -6.91 -2.74
N ALA A 215 18.68 -7.60 -3.25
CA ALA A 215 20.00 -7.69 -2.60
C ALA A 215 21.09 -7.69 -3.67
N PRO A 216 22.32 -7.32 -3.34
CA PRO A 216 23.46 -7.48 -4.24
C PRO A 216 23.55 -8.91 -4.72
N ASN A 217 24.03 -9.09 -5.95
CA ASN A 217 24.34 -10.42 -6.48
C ASN A 217 25.46 -11.06 -5.61
N ASP A 218 25.42 -12.37 -5.42
CA ASP A 218 26.41 -13.10 -4.60
C ASP A 218 27.77 -13.25 -5.31
N GLU A 219 27.88 -12.84 -6.58
CA GLU A 219 29.16 -12.76 -7.29
C GLU A 219 30.01 -11.60 -6.71
N PRO A 220 31.32 -11.79 -6.59
CA PRO A 220 32.21 -10.73 -6.12
C PRO A 220 32.05 -9.51 -7.06
N ALA A 221 31.47 -8.46 -6.50
CA ALA A 221 31.34 -7.20 -7.20
C ALA A 221 32.74 -6.76 -7.67
N PRO A 222 32.91 -6.31 -8.91
CA PRO A 222 34.14 -5.65 -9.29
C PRO A 222 34.37 -4.52 -8.29
N ALA A 223 35.61 -4.39 -7.80
CA ALA A 223 35.99 -3.30 -6.89
C ALA A 223 35.71 -1.98 -7.60
N THR A 224 34.50 -1.45 -7.40
CA THR A 224 34.11 -0.15 -7.93
C THR A 224 34.24 0.84 -6.78
N ASP A 225 35.03 1.88 -6.98
CA ASP A 225 35.05 3.07 -6.12
C ASP A 225 33.72 3.84 -6.19
N SER A 226 32.67 3.21 -6.73
CA SER A 226 31.38 3.80 -6.93
C SER A 226 30.59 3.87 -5.62
N PRO A 227 29.96 5.02 -5.34
CA PRO A 227 29.11 5.18 -4.19
C PRO A 227 28.03 4.10 -4.09
N PRO A 228 27.67 3.61 -2.90
CA PRO A 228 26.69 2.54 -2.72
C PRO A 228 25.28 2.90 -3.19
N TYR A 229 24.99 4.17 -3.45
CA TYR A 229 23.74 4.66 -4.05
C TYR A 229 23.83 4.94 -5.55
N SER A 230 25.02 4.77 -6.14
CA SER A 230 25.19 5.01 -7.56
C SER A 230 24.33 4.04 -8.38
N GLU A 231 24.03 4.43 -9.59
CA GLU A 231 23.33 3.56 -10.53
C GLU A 231 24.12 2.26 -10.76
N ALA A 232 25.45 2.35 -10.83
CA ALA A 232 26.33 1.20 -10.97
C ALA A 232 26.20 0.23 -9.78
N ALA A 233 26.19 0.72 -8.52
CA ALA A 233 26.01 -0.10 -7.34
C ALA A 233 24.59 -0.71 -7.27
N LEU A 234 23.56 0.08 -7.58
CA LEU A 234 22.18 -0.39 -7.60
C LEU A 234 21.87 -1.34 -8.77
N SER A 235 22.63 -1.28 -9.87
CA SER A 235 22.50 -2.22 -10.98
C SER A 235 22.85 -3.66 -10.59
N LEU A 236 23.73 -3.82 -9.58
CA LEU A 236 24.13 -5.13 -9.03
C LEU A 236 23.05 -5.79 -8.18
N TYR A 237 22.00 -5.05 -7.81
CA TYR A 237 20.89 -5.61 -7.01
C TYR A 237 20.03 -6.50 -7.88
N VAL A 238 19.86 -7.73 -7.44
CA VAL A 238 19.00 -8.76 -8.05
C VAL A 238 17.83 -9.07 -7.13
N ARG A 239 16.75 -9.53 -7.74
CA ARG A 239 15.56 -9.95 -7.02
C ARG A 239 15.75 -11.36 -6.47
N LYS A 240 15.53 -11.54 -5.16
CA LYS A 240 15.59 -12.83 -4.47
C LYS A 240 14.24 -13.14 -3.82
N PRO A 241 13.71 -14.37 -3.93
CA PRO A 241 12.45 -14.74 -3.29
C PRO A 241 12.57 -14.73 -1.77
N PHE A 242 11.49 -14.42 -1.08
CA PHE A 242 11.39 -14.44 0.37
C PHE A 242 10.22 -15.31 0.80
N ASN A 243 10.48 -16.26 1.72
CA ASN A 243 9.42 -17.06 2.30
C ASN A 243 8.67 -16.26 3.37
N PHE A 244 7.42 -15.92 3.09
CA PHE A 244 6.55 -15.14 3.95
C PHE A 244 5.51 -15.99 4.70
N SER A 245 5.65 -17.32 4.72
CA SER A 245 4.68 -18.27 5.33
C SER A 245 4.42 -18.06 6.83
N ASN A 246 5.33 -17.38 7.55
CA ASN A 246 5.12 -16.92 8.92
C ASN A 246 5.38 -15.40 8.99
N PRO A 247 4.43 -14.58 8.55
CA PRO A 247 4.68 -13.17 8.31
C PRO A 247 4.81 -12.32 9.58
N TYR A 248 4.14 -12.70 10.67
CA TYR A 248 3.93 -11.84 11.83
C TYR A 248 5.09 -11.82 12.84
N PRO A 249 5.33 -10.65 13.47
CA PRO A 249 4.82 -9.35 13.08
C PRO A 249 5.57 -8.77 11.88
N PHE A 250 4.93 -7.88 11.13
CA PHE A 250 5.59 -7.08 10.09
C PHE A 250 5.07 -5.65 10.06
N LEU A 251 5.89 -4.72 9.56
CA LEU A 251 5.47 -3.35 9.27
C LEU A 251 5.02 -3.29 7.80
N LEU A 252 3.77 -2.91 7.55
CA LEU A 252 3.24 -2.67 6.21
C LEU A 252 3.33 -1.19 5.88
N VAL A 253 4.01 -0.85 4.78
CA VAL A 253 4.18 0.51 4.28
C VAL A 253 3.46 0.62 2.94
N ASN A 254 2.24 1.17 2.96
CA ASN A 254 1.43 1.37 1.76
C ASN A 254 1.72 2.74 1.15
N ILE A 255 2.33 2.75 -0.05
CA ILE A 255 2.74 3.94 -0.78
C ILE A 255 1.79 4.19 -1.95
N GLY A 256 0.71 4.90 -1.65
CA GLY A 256 -0.26 5.41 -2.63
C GLY A 256 0.03 6.87 -3.00
N SER A 257 -1.00 7.72 -3.09
CA SER A 257 -0.85 9.18 -3.23
C SER A 257 -0.13 9.78 -2.02
N GLY A 258 -0.51 9.36 -0.81
CA GLY A 258 0.25 9.52 0.43
C GLY A 258 0.77 8.16 0.91
N VAL A 259 1.22 8.08 2.17
CA VAL A 259 1.79 6.87 2.77
C VAL A 259 1.15 6.58 4.11
N SER A 260 0.74 5.33 4.32
CA SER A 260 0.31 4.80 5.62
C SER A 260 1.24 3.68 6.07
N MET A 261 1.55 3.64 7.36
CA MET A 261 2.41 2.64 7.98
C MET A 261 1.65 1.94 9.10
N LEU A 262 1.56 0.62 9.01
CA LEU A 262 0.80 -0.22 9.93
C LEU A 262 1.68 -1.33 10.50
N VAL A 263 1.54 -1.57 11.79
CA VAL A 263 2.01 -2.81 12.41
C VAL A 263 0.94 -3.87 12.22
N VAL A 264 1.32 -5.04 11.75
CA VAL A 264 0.44 -6.18 11.54
C VAL A 264 0.94 -7.34 12.39
N ASN A 265 0.18 -7.68 13.46
CA ASN A 265 0.48 -8.78 14.37
C ASN A 265 -0.31 -10.05 14.02
N GLY A 266 -1.38 -9.88 13.24
CA GLY A 266 -2.27 -10.96 12.85
C GLY A 266 -3.33 -10.49 11.84
N PRO A 267 -4.19 -11.39 11.33
CA PRO A 267 -5.20 -11.05 10.34
C PRO A 267 -6.21 -9.99 10.79
N ASP A 268 -6.55 -10.00 12.09
CA ASP A 268 -7.50 -9.07 12.71
C ASP A 268 -6.82 -8.22 13.82
N ASP A 269 -5.47 -8.24 13.90
CA ASP A 269 -4.68 -7.48 14.89
C ASP A 269 -3.63 -6.63 14.17
N TYR A 270 -4.02 -5.40 13.87
CA TYR A 270 -3.15 -4.40 13.25
C TYR A 270 -3.58 -2.99 13.65
N TYR A 271 -2.62 -2.06 13.59
CA TYR A 271 -2.86 -0.67 13.90
C TYR A 271 -1.93 0.25 13.12
N ARG A 272 -2.40 1.47 12.90
CA ARG A 272 -1.63 2.49 12.19
C ARG A 272 -0.67 3.17 13.15
N VAL A 273 0.63 3.13 12.86
CA VAL A 273 1.69 3.75 13.68
C VAL A 273 2.14 5.10 13.15
N SER A 274 2.14 5.30 11.83
CA SER A 274 2.61 6.55 11.22
C SER A 274 2.09 6.74 9.80
N GLY A 275 2.54 7.78 9.15
CA GLY A 275 2.30 8.08 7.74
C GLY A 275 2.94 9.40 7.34
N THR A 276 2.96 9.66 6.05
CA THR A 276 3.42 10.93 5.49
C THR A 276 2.59 11.31 4.27
N SER A 277 2.41 12.60 4.05
CA SER A 277 1.80 13.11 2.81
C SER A 277 2.77 13.07 1.62
N LEU A 278 4.06 12.83 1.87
CA LEU A 278 5.10 12.72 0.83
C LEU A 278 5.09 11.31 0.23
N GLY A 279 4.20 11.05 -0.71
CA GLY A 279 4.02 9.79 -1.40
C GLY A 279 4.08 9.92 -2.92
N GLY A 280 3.48 8.95 -3.60
CA GLY A 280 3.44 8.90 -5.07
C GLY A 280 2.74 10.10 -5.72
N GLY A 281 1.71 10.64 -5.06
CA GLY A 281 1.04 11.87 -5.53
C GLY A 281 1.96 13.09 -5.45
N THR A 282 2.77 13.21 -4.40
CA THR A 282 3.75 14.29 -4.26
C THR A 282 4.85 14.16 -5.31
N PHE A 283 5.37 12.93 -5.51
CA PHE A 283 6.36 12.66 -6.55
C PHE A 283 5.86 13.12 -7.92
N LEU A 284 4.68 12.64 -8.34
CA LEU A 284 4.12 13.00 -9.64
C LEU A 284 3.87 14.51 -9.77
N GLY A 285 3.24 15.12 -8.75
CA GLY A 285 2.92 16.54 -8.76
C GLY A 285 4.17 17.43 -8.89
N LEU A 286 5.23 17.12 -8.13
CA LEU A 286 6.50 17.84 -8.23
C LEU A 286 7.20 17.58 -9.58
N CYS A 287 7.19 16.35 -10.09
CA CYS A 287 7.74 16.07 -11.42
C CYS A 287 6.99 16.85 -12.51
N CYS A 288 5.66 16.87 -12.49
CA CYS A 288 4.88 17.69 -13.45
C CYS A 288 5.26 19.17 -13.38
N LEU A 289 5.40 19.73 -12.18
CA LEU A 289 5.78 21.13 -12.00
C LEU A 289 7.21 21.44 -12.44
N LEU A 290 8.15 20.56 -12.11
CA LEU A 290 9.59 20.81 -12.32
C LEU A 290 10.04 20.43 -13.73
N THR A 291 9.44 19.40 -14.32
CA THR A 291 9.91 18.83 -15.58
C THR A 291 8.91 18.97 -16.74
N GLY A 292 7.65 19.29 -16.43
CA GLY A 292 6.58 19.35 -17.42
C GLY A 292 6.12 17.97 -17.90
N CYS A 293 6.47 16.88 -17.20
CA CYS A 293 5.95 15.55 -17.53
C CYS A 293 4.44 15.46 -17.27
N SER A 294 3.77 14.53 -17.94
CA SER A 294 2.30 14.42 -17.91
C SER A 294 1.79 13.12 -17.30
N SER A 295 2.68 12.15 -17.01
CA SER A 295 2.31 10.84 -16.49
C SER A 295 3.32 10.31 -15.48
N PHE A 296 2.87 9.34 -14.66
CA PHE A 296 3.74 8.67 -13.69
C PHE A 296 4.86 7.88 -14.37
N GLU A 297 4.53 7.19 -15.46
CA GLU A 297 5.48 6.40 -16.24
C GLU A 297 6.56 7.28 -16.87
N GLU A 298 6.18 8.46 -17.39
CA GLU A 298 7.13 9.46 -17.90
C GLU A 298 8.04 9.99 -16.79
N ALA A 299 7.48 10.32 -15.62
CA ALA A 299 8.25 10.79 -14.47
C ALA A 299 9.28 9.75 -14.00
N ILE A 300 8.91 8.46 -13.93
CA ILE A 300 9.82 7.36 -13.58
C ILE A 300 10.89 7.18 -14.66
N SER A 301 10.54 7.27 -15.94
CA SER A 301 11.51 7.18 -17.05
C SER A 301 12.54 8.30 -17.00
N LEU A 302 12.12 9.54 -16.77
CA LEU A 302 13.03 10.67 -16.54
C LEU A 302 13.95 10.41 -15.35
N ALA A 303 13.38 10.01 -14.20
CA ALA A 303 14.16 9.73 -13.00
C ALA A 303 15.18 8.59 -13.17
N ALA A 304 14.88 7.60 -14.03
CA ALA A 304 15.79 6.51 -14.35
C ALA A 304 17.02 6.98 -15.14
N SER A 305 16.86 8.02 -15.95
CA SER A 305 17.94 8.57 -16.82
C SER A 305 18.71 9.72 -16.17
N GLY A 306 18.30 10.20 -14.99
CA GLY A 306 18.90 11.33 -14.31
C GLY A 306 19.86 10.95 -13.20
N ASP A 307 20.58 11.98 -12.70
CA ASP A 307 21.44 11.90 -11.53
C ASP A 307 21.07 13.01 -10.55
N ASN A 308 20.86 12.64 -9.28
CA ASN A 308 20.50 13.62 -8.25
C ASN A 308 21.70 14.43 -7.73
N ILE A 309 22.94 14.06 -8.04
CA ILE A 309 24.17 14.73 -7.54
C ILE A 309 24.24 16.20 -7.98
N SER A 310 23.72 16.51 -9.18
CA SER A 310 23.67 17.89 -9.69
C SER A 310 22.66 18.77 -8.95
N VAL A 311 21.65 18.17 -8.32
CA VAL A 311 20.51 18.80 -7.66
C VAL A 311 20.65 18.83 -6.16
N ASP A 312 21.00 17.67 -5.56
CA ASP A 312 21.12 17.47 -4.14
C ASP A 312 22.49 17.90 -3.63
N LYS A 313 22.53 18.40 -2.40
CA LYS A 313 23.79 18.64 -1.70
C LYS A 313 24.16 17.41 -0.89
N LEU A 314 25.34 16.86 -1.13
CA LEU A 314 25.84 15.67 -0.46
C LEU A 314 26.66 16.02 0.80
N VAL A 315 26.92 15.02 1.64
CA VAL A 315 27.79 15.16 2.83
C VAL A 315 29.16 15.69 2.46
N ARG A 316 29.78 15.19 1.38
CA ARG A 316 31.07 15.65 0.87
C ARG A 316 31.07 17.12 0.42
N ASP A 317 29.96 17.65 -0.02
CA ASP A 317 29.83 19.06 -0.42
C ASP A 317 29.89 20.01 0.78
N ILE A 318 29.59 19.49 1.99
CA ILE A 318 29.58 20.24 3.24
C ILE A 318 30.88 20.03 4.01
N TYR A 319 31.33 18.76 4.11
CA TYR A 319 32.45 18.37 4.98
C TYR A 319 33.75 18.06 4.22
N GLY A 320 33.75 18.07 2.88
CA GLY A 320 34.91 17.78 2.04
C GLY A 320 35.20 16.29 1.84
N GLY A 321 34.35 15.39 2.37
CA GLY A 321 34.49 13.94 2.33
C GLY A 321 33.49 13.28 3.25
N ASP A 322 33.80 12.09 3.76
CA ASP A 322 32.99 11.39 4.75
C ASP A 322 32.96 12.15 6.09
N TYR A 323 31.79 12.16 6.74
CA TYR A 323 31.67 12.67 8.10
C TYR A 323 31.84 11.51 9.09
N ALA A 324 33.09 11.09 9.27
CA ALA A 324 33.48 9.87 10.01
C ALA A 324 32.94 9.83 11.44
N ARG A 325 32.85 10.99 12.15
CA ARG A 325 32.33 11.06 13.52
C ARG A 325 30.95 10.43 13.69
N PHE A 326 30.09 10.53 12.67
CA PHE A 326 28.73 9.99 12.70
C PHE A 326 28.55 8.83 11.72
N GLY A 327 29.61 8.37 11.04
CA GLY A 327 29.56 7.29 10.07
C GLY A 327 28.72 7.65 8.85
N LEU A 328 28.75 8.93 8.41
CA LEU A 328 28.00 9.39 7.24
C LEU A 328 28.93 9.41 6.02
N PRO A 329 28.65 8.57 4.99
CA PRO A 329 29.42 8.59 3.75
C PRO A 329 29.30 9.93 3.02
N GLY A 330 30.35 10.32 2.32
CA GLY A 330 30.43 11.59 1.60
C GLY A 330 29.38 11.77 0.51
N ASP A 331 28.91 10.69 -0.08
CA ASP A 331 27.89 10.65 -1.15
C ASP A 331 26.46 10.53 -0.63
N LEU A 332 26.27 10.45 0.69
CA LEU A 332 24.93 10.53 1.27
C LEU A 332 24.33 11.92 1.03
N VAL A 333 23.03 11.94 0.65
CA VAL A 333 22.28 13.19 0.52
C VAL A 333 22.15 13.86 1.89
N ALA A 334 22.78 15.04 2.03
CA ALA A 334 22.69 15.87 3.22
C ALA A 334 21.52 16.87 3.13
N SER A 335 21.24 17.37 1.93
CA SER A 335 20.13 18.29 1.68
C SER A 335 19.55 18.07 0.30
N SER A 336 18.36 17.48 0.27
CA SER A 336 17.60 17.34 -0.98
C SER A 336 17.37 18.71 -1.63
N PHE A 337 17.59 18.80 -2.94
CA PHE A 337 17.54 20.05 -3.71
C PHE A 337 18.49 21.16 -3.21
N GLY A 338 19.46 20.82 -2.37
CA GLY A 338 20.31 21.83 -1.71
C GLY A 338 21.20 22.65 -2.66
N HIS A 339 21.50 22.15 -3.85
CA HIS A 339 22.19 22.92 -4.90
C HIS A 339 21.30 23.88 -5.66
N MET A 340 19.99 23.71 -5.59
CA MET A 340 19.03 24.55 -6.34
C MET A 340 18.85 25.96 -5.79
N CYS A 341 19.50 26.30 -4.68
CA CYS A 341 19.62 27.68 -4.21
C CYS A 341 20.50 28.55 -5.16
N SER A 342 21.44 27.94 -5.94
CA SER A 342 22.27 28.65 -6.91
C SER A 342 21.51 28.89 -8.24
N VAL A 343 21.47 30.13 -8.68
CA VAL A 343 20.89 30.52 -9.98
C VAL A 343 21.63 29.86 -11.13
N GLU A 344 22.95 29.80 -11.05
CA GLU A 344 23.84 29.23 -12.06
C GLU A 344 23.60 27.72 -12.22
N ARG A 345 23.43 26.99 -11.09
CA ARG A 345 23.15 25.56 -11.12
C ARG A 345 21.75 25.28 -11.66
N ARG A 346 20.74 26.06 -11.24
CA ARG A 346 19.37 25.90 -11.78
C ARG A 346 19.31 26.06 -13.29
N ALA A 347 20.12 26.94 -13.88
CA ALA A 347 20.17 27.17 -15.33
C ALA A 347 20.73 25.99 -16.12
N LYS A 348 21.45 25.06 -15.46
CA LYS A 348 22.16 23.95 -16.12
C LYS A 348 21.55 22.59 -15.80
N VAL A 349 20.65 22.49 -14.83
CA VAL A 349 20.06 21.22 -14.39
C VAL A 349 19.13 20.66 -15.46
N SER A 350 19.19 19.36 -15.68
CA SER A 350 18.31 18.65 -16.63
C SER A 350 16.96 18.31 -15.99
N ARG A 351 15.96 17.99 -16.83
CA ARG A 351 14.65 17.49 -16.38
C ARG A 351 14.80 16.13 -15.69
N GLU A 352 15.69 15.32 -16.22
CA GLU A 352 16.03 13.98 -15.74
C GLU A 352 16.60 14.06 -14.32
N ASP A 353 17.54 14.96 -14.06
CA ASP A 353 18.15 15.15 -12.74
C ASP A 353 17.14 15.65 -11.72
N LEU A 354 16.25 16.57 -12.09
CA LEU A 354 15.16 17.04 -11.22
C LEU A 354 14.20 15.92 -10.88
N ALA A 355 13.83 15.06 -11.84
CA ALA A 355 12.98 13.91 -11.60
C ALA A 355 13.66 12.89 -10.68
N ARG A 356 14.96 12.63 -10.90
CA ARG A 356 15.77 11.75 -10.02
C ARG A 356 15.86 12.26 -8.59
N ALA A 357 16.19 13.52 -8.41
CA ALA A 357 16.26 14.14 -7.07
C ALA A 357 14.91 14.10 -6.36
N THR A 358 13.82 14.34 -7.07
CA THR A 358 12.47 14.22 -6.52
C THR A 358 12.17 12.80 -6.07
N LEU A 359 12.51 11.78 -6.88
CA LEU A 359 12.33 10.37 -6.54
C LEU A 359 13.13 9.97 -5.31
N VAL A 360 14.41 10.35 -5.25
CA VAL A 360 15.32 10.07 -4.14
C VAL A 360 14.81 10.73 -2.86
N THR A 361 14.38 11.99 -2.92
CA THR A 361 13.82 12.74 -1.77
C THR A 361 12.63 12.03 -1.18
N ILE A 362 11.65 11.64 -2.00
CA ILE A 362 10.43 10.98 -1.54
C ILE A 362 10.76 9.58 -0.98
N THR A 363 11.57 8.81 -1.70
CA THR A 363 11.96 7.45 -1.30
C THR A 363 12.72 7.44 0.03
N ASN A 364 13.70 8.34 0.20
CA ASN A 364 14.50 8.44 1.44
C ASN A 364 13.65 8.89 2.63
N ASN A 365 12.68 9.80 2.42
CA ASN A 365 11.76 10.21 3.46
C ASN A 365 10.91 9.02 3.94
N ILE A 366 10.33 8.27 3.02
CA ILE A 366 9.53 7.07 3.33
C ILE A 366 10.40 6.04 4.07
N GLY A 367 11.59 5.75 3.54
CA GLY A 367 12.51 4.79 4.13
C GLY A 367 12.93 5.15 5.56
N SER A 368 13.24 6.43 5.81
CA SER A 368 13.64 6.93 7.13
C SER A 368 12.53 6.76 8.17
N ILE A 369 11.27 7.12 7.81
CA ILE A 369 10.13 6.96 8.71
C ILE A 369 9.83 5.47 8.95
N ALA A 370 9.81 4.66 7.89
CA ALA A 370 9.56 3.22 7.98
C ALA A 370 10.59 2.53 8.90
N ARG A 371 11.88 2.86 8.75
CA ARG A 371 12.95 2.34 9.62
C ARG A 371 12.73 2.70 11.08
N LEU A 372 12.39 3.96 11.37
CA LEU A 372 12.13 4.40 12.74
C LEU A 372 10.92 3.69 13.34
N CYS A 373 9.83 3.55 12.59
CA CYS A 373 8.65 2.81 13.02
C CYS A 373 9.00 1.34 13.31
N ALA A 374 9.67 0.65 12.38
CA ALA A 374 10.07 -0.75 12.56
C ALA A 374 10.99 -0.93 13.79
N SER A 375 11.96 -0.04 13.98
CA SER A 375 12.88 -0.09 15.14
C SER A 375 12.15 0.15 16.46
N ASN A 376 11.21 1.09 16.51
CA ASN A 376 10.45 1.40 17.73
C ASN A 376 9.50 0.25 18.12
N GLU A 377 8.95 -0.46 17.14
CA GLU A 377 8.05 -1.59 17.34
C GLU A 377 8.78 -2.94 17.47
N GLY A 378 10.12 -2.96 17.32
CA GLY A 378 10.92 -4.19 17.38
C GLY A 378 10.66 -5.16 16.23
N ILE A 379 10.30 -4.64 15.05
CA ILE A 379 9.94 -5.41 13.85
C ILE A 379 11.11 -5.47 12.88
N GLU A 380 11.45 -6.65 12.38
CA GLU A 380 12.57 -6.85 11.44
C GLU A 380 12.15 -6.84 9.97
N ARG A 381 10.87 -7.06 9.67
CA ARG A 381 10.32 -7.20 8.32
C ARG A 381 9.49 -5.98 7.96
N VAL A 382 9.90 -5.28 6.91
CA VAL A 382 9.18 -4.10 6.41
C VAL A 382 8.68 -4.41 5.01
N VAL A 383 7.38 -4.60 4.87
CA VAL A 383 6.70 -4.89 3.59
C VAL A 383 6.27 -3.57 2.96
N PHE A 384 6.85 -3.26 1.83
CA PHE A 384 6.50 -2.10 1.02
C PHE A 384 5.54 -2.51 -0.09
N CYS A 385 4.43 -1.81 -0.20
CA CYS A 385 3.44 -2.02 -1.25
C CYS A 385 2.85 -0.70 -1.75
N GLY A 386 2.01 -0.77 -2.76
CA GLY A 386 1.28 0.37 -3.32
C GLY A 386 1.78 0.80 -4.69
N ASN A 387 0.94 1.56 -5.38
CA ASN A 387 1.13 1.87 -6.79
C ASN A 387 2.40 2.67 -7.13
N PHE A 388 3.00 3.36 -6.14
CA PHE A 388 4.27 4.07 -6.32
C PHE A 388 5.43 3.14 -6.71
N LEU A 389 5.39 1.88 -6.25
CA LEU A 389 6.45 0.89 -6.52
C LEU A 389 6.27 0.19 -7.87
N ARG A 390 5.06 0.22 -8.42
CA ARG A 390 4.80 -0.33 -9.74
C ARG A 390 5.68 0.36 -10.79
N VAL A 391 6.39 -0.39 -11.61
CA VAL A 391 7.36 0.09 -12.61
C VAL A 391 8.49 0.97 -12.05
N ASN A 392 8.79 0.86 -10.76
CA ASN A 392 9.77 1.69 -10.05
C ASN A 392 10.82 0.85 -9.30
N PRO A 393 11.61 0.03 -10.01
CA PRO A 393 12.64 -0.82 -9.37
C PRO A 393 13.73 0.01 -8.68
N LEU A 394 13.93 1.25 -9.12
CA LEU A 394 14.91 2.14 -8.52
C LEU A 394 14.57 2.47 -7.06
N SER A 395 13.32 2.88 -6.77
CA SER A 395 12.89 3.12 -5.39
C SER A 395 12.93 1.85 -4.54
N MET A 396 12.58 0.69 -5.11
CA MET A 396 12.68 -0.58 -4.39
C MET A 396 14.13 -0.90 -3.98
N LYS A 397 15.10 -0.70 -4.89
CA LYS A 397 16.52 -0.92 -4.60
C LYS A 397 17.05 0.09 -3.58
N LEU A 398 16.66 1.36 -3.68
CA LEU A 398 17.00 2.39 -2.70
C LEU A 398 16.45 2.06 -1.30
N LEU A 399 15.19 1.62 -1.20
CA LEU A 399 14.59 1.18 0.06
C LEU A 399 15.31 -0.04 0.62
N SER A 400 15.65 -1.02 -0.21
CA SER A 400 16.41 -2.21 0.21
C SER A 400 17.78 -1.84 0.76
N TYR A 401 18.51 -0.99 0.05
CA TYR A 401 19.77 -0.47 0.53
C TYR A 401 19.61 0.26 1.87
N ALA A 402 18.67 1.23 1.94
CA ALA A 402 18.47 2.04 3.13
C ALA A 402 18.08 1.19 4.36
N MET A 403 17.18 0.22 4.20
CA MET A 403 16.79 -0.68 5.29
C MET A 403 18.00 -1.48 5.80
N THR A 404 18.74 -2.13 4.91
CA THR A 404 19.89 -2.94 5.28
C THR A 404 21.03 -2.11 5.89
N TYR A 405 21.41 -1.02 5.23
CA TYR A 405 22.54 -0.18 5.64
C TYR A 405 22.31 0.49 7.00
N TRP A 406 21.21 1.24 7.13
CA TRP A 406 20.95 2.03 8.34
C TRP A 406 20.51 1.20 9.55
N SER A 407 20.07 -0.04 9.34
CA SER A 407 19.76 -0.98 10.41
C SER A 407 20.91 -1.93 10.75
N ARG A 408 22.04 -1.82 10.04
CA ARG A 408 23.17 -2.76 10.14
C ARG A 408 22.73 -4.21 9.85
N GLY A 409 21.83 -4.39 8.89
CA GLY A 409 21.32 -5.69 8.47
C GLY A 409 20.16 -6.24 9.28
N SER A 410 19.71 -5.55 10.35
CA SER A 410 18.59 -6.05 11.19
C SER A 410 17.21 -5.90 10.54
N LEU A 411 17.03 -4.94 9.62
CA LEU A 411 15.78 -4.73 8.90
C LEU A 411 15.89 -5.23 7.46
N LYS A 412 14.82 -5.86 6.98
CA LYS A 412 14.70 -6.31 5.59
C LYS A 412 13.52 -5.62 4.90
N ALA A 413 13.81 -4.98 3.77
CA ALA A 413 12.77 -4.47 2.88
C ALA A 413 12.21 -5.59 2.01
N LEU A 414 10.92 -5.84 2.12
CA LEU A 414 10.19 -6.84 1.37
C LEU A 414 9.23 -6.16 0.40
N PHE A 415 9.03 -6.78 -0.76
CA PHE A 415 8.14 -6.30 -1.82
C PHE A 415 7.24 -7.43 -2.27
N LEU A 416 6.13 -7.06 -2.90
CA LEU A 416 5.10 -7.99 -3.33
C LEU A 416 4.89 -7.85 -4.84
N GLU A 417 4.58 -8.97 -5.53
CA GLU A 417 4.41 -8.99 -6.99
C GLU A 417 3.14 -8.28 -7.45
N HIS A 418 2.03 -8.56 -6.75
CA HIS A 418 0.71 -8.02 -7.08
C HIS A 418 0.44 -6.65 -6.42
N GLU A 419 1.49 -5.88 -6.21
CA GLU A 419 1.37 -4.55 -5.60
C GLU A 419 0.32 -3.68 -6.29
N GLY A 420 -0.41 -2.93 -5.47
CA GLY A 420 -1.49 -2.06 -5.93
C GLY A 420 -2.84 -2.73 -6.12
N TYR A 421 -2.95 -4.07 -6.12
CA TYR A 421 -4.23 -4.78 -6.29
C TYR A 421 -4.82 -5.36 -5.01
N PHE A 422 -4.08 -5.37 -3.90
CA PHE A 422 -4.52 -6.03 -2.67
C PHE A 422 -5.84 -5.49 -2.12
N GLY A 423 -6.08 -4.16 -2.19
CA GLY A 423 -7.36 -3.58 -1.80
C GLY A 423 -8.54 -4.14 -2.59
N ALA A 424 -8.37 -4.28 -3.91
CA ALA A 424 -9.41 -4.87 -4.78
C ALA A 424 -9.60 -6.37 -4.51
N VAL A 425 -8.52 -7.12 -4.22
CA VAL A 425 -8.60 -8.53 -3.81
C VAL A 425 -9.34 -8.66 -2.48
N GLY A 426 -9.01 -7.86 -1.48
CA GLY A 426 -9.70 -7.86 -0.19
C GLY A 426 -11.19 -7.58 -0.33
N CYS A 427 -11.57 -6.62 -1.19
CA CYS A 427 -12.98 -6.38 -1.53
C CYS A 427 -13.66 -7.60 -2.14
N LEU A 428 -12.97 -8.31 -3.05
CA LEU A 428 -13.49 -9.55 -3.65
C LEU A 428 -13.71 -10.64 -2.59
N LEU A 429 -12.81 -10.78 -1.62
CA LEU A 429 -12.91 -11.76 -0.54
C LEU A 429 -14.03 -11.44 0.46
N HIS A 430 -14.34 -10.17 0.66
CA HIS A 430 -15.41 -9.75 1.59
C HIS A 430 -16.80 -10.24 1.20
N LEU A 431 -16.98 -10.65 -0.04
CA LEU A 431 -18.15 -11.43 -0.42
C LEU A 431 -18.36 -12.67 0.49
N GLU A 432 -17.37 -13.14 1.24
CA GLU A 432 -17.49 -14.30 2.16
C GLU A 432 -18.17 -13.99 3.49
N GLY A 433 -18.64 -12.76 3.72
CA GLY A 433 -19.49 -12.39 4.85
C GLY A 433 -18.82 -12.51 6.22
N LYS A 434 -18.20 -11.43 6.69
CA LYS A 434 -18.21 -11.17 8.14
C LYS A 434 -19.68 -10.89 8.53
N ARG A 435 -20.34 -11.83 9.19
CA ARG A 435 -21.52 -11.52 10.02
C ARG A 435 -21.11 -10.39 10.93
N SER A 436 -21.72 -9.24 10.77
CA SER A 436 -21.47 -8.04 11.54
C SER A 436 -21.42 -8.35 13.05
N LYS A 437 -20.32 -8.05 13.69
CA LYS A 437 -20.24 -7.80 15.13
C LYS A 437 -20.80 -6.40 15.45
N THR A 438 -21.88 -6.00 14.80
CA THR A 438 -22.63 -4.79 15.12
C THR A 438 -24.00 -5.20 15.58
N ASN A 439 -24.13 -5.52 16.88
CA ASN A 439 -25.32 -5.30 17.72
C ASN A 439 -25.11 -5.97 19.09
N HIS A 440 -24.19 -5.46 19.90
CA HIS A 440 -24.24 -5.64 21.35
C HIS A 440 -23.42 -4.53 22.02
N ASP A 441 -23.91 -3.28 21.93
CA ASP A 441 -23.59 -2.23 22.89
C ASP A 441 -24.47 -0.99 22.64
N SER A 442 -25.79 -1.19 22.70
CA SER A 442 -26.72 -0.06 22.81
C SER A 442 -28.00 -0.47 23.57
N THR A 443 -27.79 -1.00 24.77
CA THR A 443 -28.80 -0.98 25.83
C THR A 443 -28.06 -1.15 27.14
N ASN A 444 -27.66 -0.02 27.76
CA ASN A 444 -27.59 0.21 29.19
C ASN A 444 -26.85 1.53 29.47
N ASN A 445 -27.56 2.64 29.35
CA ASN A 445 -27.29 3.82 30.16
C ASN A 445 -28.52 4.73 30.16
N THR A 446 -29.55 4.29 30.90
CA THR A 446 -30.50 5.16 31.57
C THR A 446 -30.56 4.69 33.00
N ASP A 447 -30.33 5.61 33.94
CA ASP A 447 -30.40 5.60 35.38
C ASP A 447 -29.06 5.57 36.15
N ARG A 448 -28.50 6.76 36.32
CA ARG A 448 -28.30 7.48 37.63
C ARG A 448 -27.46 8.72 37.42
#